data_0661d63bc449e3666a69a795fd56f88c
#
_entry.id   0661d63bc449e3666a69a795fd56f88c
#
_cell.length_a   1.000
_cell.length_b   1.000
_cell.length_c   1.000
_cell.angle_alpha   90.00
_cell.angle_beta   90.00
_cell.angle_gamma   90.00
#
_symmetry.space_group_name_H-M   'P 1'
#
loop_
_entity.id
_entity.type
_entity.pdbx_description
1 polymer ?
#
loop_
_entity_poly.entity_id
_entity_poly.type
_entity_poly.pdbx_seq_one_letter_code
_entity_poly.pdbx_strand_id
1 'polypeptide(L)'
;MKWALGGAVGVIALGVAAWRLAPPDPAPDGPVVVGEARRGGLTIALPQAVADVRIREARVPGRPIVLIDPGHGGRDPGATGVSRKVTEKQLTLAMANELADLLERRGRVRVALARIDDRYLNLDQRAAIARRIGASLFVSLHMDSAPNPLARGVTLYSLSDVASSEEAARFASAENRAGDALSSESDGSLNSILSDLALRAQMEQSADLARRMVRRAAGRVALRPRPHQFAAFHVLRRADTPALLVEAGYISNVDDEALLVTPEGRAPLVLVLAQAIEADLAARRLR
;
A
#
# COMPACT_ATOMS: atom_id res chain seq x y z
N MET A 1 -64.85 45.15 -25.82
CA MET A 1 -66.04 44.37 -25.44
C MET A 1 -66.01 43.00 -26.11
N LYS A 2 -66.25 42.00 -25.36
CA LYS A 2 -66.37 40.53 -25.65
C LYS A 2 -65.10 39.67 -25.48
N TRP A 3 -65.13 38.94 -24.40
CA TRP A 3 -64.37 37.86 -23.98
C TRP A 3 -64.65 36.57 -24.83
N ALA A 4 -63.66 35.76 -25.13
CA ALA A 4 -63.85 34.40 -25.49
C ALA A 4 -62.71 33.56 -24.82
N LEU A 5 -63.11 32.79 -23.84
CA LEU A 5 -62.29 31.71 -23.24
C LEU A 5 -62.21 30.56 -24.25
N GLY A 6 -60.97 30.11 -24.51
CA GLY A 6 -60.69 28.88 -25.22
C GLY A 6 -59.89 27.97 -24.33
N GLY A 7 -60.50 26.90 -23.78
CA GLY A 7 -59.86 25.89 -22.96
C GLY A 7 -58.95 25.01 -23.80
N ALA A 8 -57.73 24.85 -23.37
CA ALA A 8 -56.78 23.89 -23.90
C ALA A 8 -56.83 22.61 -23.04
N VAL A 9 -57.31 21.54 -23.63
CA VAL A 9 -57.26 20.16 -23.06
C VAL A 9 -55.84 19.67 -23.24
N GLY A 10 -55.11 19.56 -22.14
CA GLY A 10 -53.80 18.95 -22.12
C GLY A 10 -53.90 17.43 -22.12
N VAL A 11 -53.48 16.81 -23.19
CA VAL A 11 -53.28 15.36 -23.26
C VAL A 11 -51.97 15.01 -22.59
N ILE A 12 -52.03 14.43 -21.40
CA ILE A 12 -50.88 13.85 -20.74
C ILE A 12 -50.57 12.50 -21.42
N ALA A 13 -49.57 12.48 -22.28
CA ALA A 13 -48.98 11.24 -22.79
C ALA A 13 -48.09 10.62 -21.72
N LEU A 14 -48.56 9.53 -21.09
CA LEU A 14 -47.75 8.69 -20.25
C LEU A 14 -46.71 7.92 -21.11
N GLY A 15 -45.51 8.44 -21.22
CA GLY A 15 -44.39 7.75 -21.79
C GLY A 15 -43.89 6.69 -20.80
N VAL A 16 -44.23 5.42 -21.02
CA VAL A 16 -43.62 4.29 -20.34
C VAL A 16 -42.20 4.15 -20.88
N ALA A 17 -41.23 4.72 -20.16
CA ALA A 17 -39.84 4.46 -20.43
C ALA A 17 -39.55 3.00 -20.03
N ALA A 18 -39.39 2.12 -21.01
CA ALA A 18 -38.85 0.80 -20.81
C ALA A 18 -37.37 0.92 -20.41
N TRP A 19 -37.11 0.92 -19.13
CA TRP A 19 -35.77 0.69 -18.61
C TRP A 19 -35.36 -0.73 -18.99
N ARG A 20 -34.50 -0.85 -19.99
CA ARG A 20 -33.78 -2.09 -20.22
C ARG A 20 -32.88 -2.29 -19.02
N LEU A 21 -33.24 -3.23 -18.16
CA LEU A 21 -32.35 -3.76 -17.12
C LEU A 21 -31.13 -4.32 -17.85
N ALA A 22 -29.98 -3.66 -17.68
CA ALA A 22 -28.69 -4.26 -18.03
C ALA A 22 -28.55 -5.54 -17.19
N PRO A 23 -28.02 -6.63 -17.76
CA PRO A 23 -27.73 -7.81 -16.95
C PRO A 23 -26.80 -7.41 -15.82
N PRO A 24 -26.98 -7.96 -14.61
CA PRO A 24 -26.06 -7.70 -13.51
C PRO A 24 -24.65 -8.16 -13.92
N ASP A 25 -23.64 -7.39 -13.53
CA ASP A 25 -22.24 -7.78 -13.68
C ASP A 25 -22.04 -9.19 -13.14
N PRO A 26 -21.21 -10.03 -13.80
CA PRO A 26 -20.95 -11.37 -13.31
C PRO A 26 -20.42 -11.28 -11.88
N ALA A 27 -21.00 -12.04 -10.98
CA ALA A 27 -20.56 -12.16 -9.61
C ALA A 27 -19.08 -12.59 -9.59
N PRO A 28 -18.24 -12.05 -8.69
CA PRO A 28 -16.87 -12.47 -8.60
C PRO A 28 -16.80 -13.97 -8.29
N ASP A 29 -16.16 -14.72 -9.17
CA ASP A 29 -15.98 -16.16 -9.05
C ASP A 29 -15.16 -16.49 -7.78
N GLY A 30 -15.84 -17.08 -6.80
CA GLY A 30 -15.24 -17.65 -5.60
C GLY A 30 -16.29 -18.06 -4.58
N PRO A 31 -16.15 -19.19 -3.90
CA PRO A 31 -17.14 -19.64 -2.94
C PRO A 31 -17.18 -18.72 -1.72
N VAL A 32 -18.28 -17.99 -1.56
CA VAL A 32 -18.61 -17.30 -0.31
C VAL A 32 -19.05 -18.37 0.70
N VAL A 33 -18.22 -18.69 1.66
CA VAL A 33 -18.64 -19.54 2.78
C VAL A 33 -19.45 -18.69 3.75
N VAL A 34 -20.75 -18.74 3.64
CA VAL A 34 -21.69 -18.14 4.59
C VAL A 34 -21.90 -19.13 5.74
N GLY A 35 -21.29 -18.86 6.87
CA GLY A 35 -21.58 -19.58 8.11
C GLY A 35 -22.90 -19.05 8.72
N GLU A 36 -23.96 -19.85 8.75
CA GLU A 36 -25.19 -19.51 9.47
C GLU A 36 -25.01 -19.71 10.98
N ALA A 37 -24.96 -18.59 11.73
CA ALA A 37 -25.11 -18.61 13.18
C ALA A 37 -26.57 -18.29 13.55
N ARG A 38 -27.23 -19.23 14.20
CA ARG A 38 -28.59 -19.04 14.69
C ARG A 38 -28.63 -18.13 15.92
N ARG A 39 -29.59 -17.18 15.93
CA ARG A 39 -30.04 -16.23 16.97
C ARG A 39 -29.19 -14.97 17.15
N GLY A 40 -29.61 -13.91 16.48
CA GLY A 40 -29.22 -12.52 16.81
C GLY A 40 -27.75 -12.17 16.56
N GLY A 41 -27.08 -12.94 15.73
CA GLY A 41 -25.64 -12.78 15.48
C GLY A 41 -25.35 -11.73 14.40
N LEU A 42 -24.40 -10.88 14.69
CA LEU A 42 -23.74 -10.00 13.74
C LEU A 42 -23.06 -10.88 12.67
N THR A 43 -23.50 -10.82 11.42
CA THR A 43 -22.81 -11.52 10.32
C THR A 43 -21.61 -10.68 9.91
N ILE A 44 -20.42 -11.06 10.39
CA ILE A 44 -19.16 -10.45 9.94
C ILE A 44 -18.74 -11.22 8.69
N ALA A 45 -18.71 -10.55 7.55
CA ALA A 45 -18.13 -11.11 6.35
C ALA A 45 -16.62 -11.28 6.58
N LEU A 46 -16.15 -12.53 6.59
CA LEU A 46 -14.71 -12.80 6.66
C LEU A 46 -14.04 -12.23 5.41
N PRO A 47 -12.85 -11.60 5.55
CA PRO A 47 -12.08 -11.14 4.40
C PRO A 47 -11.86 -12.31 3.44
N GLN A 48 -12.03 -12.05 2.14
CA GLN A 48 -11.74 -13.08 1.13
C GLN A 48 -10.32 -13.62 1.32
N ALA A 49 -10.17 -14.94 1.19
CA ALA A 49 -8.86 -15.57 1.24
C ALA A 49 -7.95 -14.89 0.21
N VAL A 50 -6.78 -14.43 0.66
CA VAL A 50 -5.82 -13.80 -0.26
C VAL A 50 -5.36 -14.88 -1.25
N ALA A 51 -5.56 -14.65 -2.54
CA ALA A 51 -5.12 -15.55 -3.61
C ALA A 51 -3.63 -15.88 -3.48
N ASP A 52 -3.20 -17.00 -4.05
CA ASP A 52 -1.80 -17.40 -4.04
C ASP A 52 -0.93 -16.33 -4.67
N VAL A 53 0.04 -15.84 -3.88
CA VAL A 53 0.98 -14.82 -4.31
C VAL A 53 2.14 -15.49 -5.02
N ARG A 54 2.38 -15.12 -6.28
CA ARG A 54 3.50 -15.62 -7.07
C ARG A 54 4.82 -15.13 -6.48
N ILE A 55 5.70 -16.06 -6.15
CA ILE A 55 7.09 -15.75 -5.79
C ILE A 55 7.96 -15.89 -7.04
N ARG A 56 8.68 -14.82 -7.39
CA ARG A 56 9.70 -14.80 -8.43
C ARG A 56 11.00 -15.33 -7.82
N GLU A 57 11.55 -16.37 -8.40
CA GLU A 57 12.68 -17.09 -7.82
C GLU A 57 14.02 -16.37 -8.01
N ALA A 58 14.94 -16.59 -7.10
CA ALA A 58 16.32 -16.15 -7.20
C ALA A 58 17.16 -17.14 -8.02
N ARG A 59 18.35 -16.73 -8.46
CA ARG A 59 19.30 -17.63 -9.17
C ARG A 59 19.78 -18.78 -8.30
N VAL A 60 19.79 -18.58 -6.99
CA VAL A 60 20.20 -19.61 -6.02
C VAL A 60 18.99 -19.91 -5.13
N PRO A 61 18.59 -21.20 -5.01
CA PRO A 61 17.49 -21.60 -4.15
C PRO A 61 17.68 -21.17 -2.67
N GLY A 62 16.58 -21.04 -1.94
CA GLY A 62 16.60 -20.72 -0.51
C GLY A 62 17.04 -19.28 -0.18
N ARG A 63 17.08 -18.38 -1.15
CA ARG A 63 17.29 -16.95 -0.88
C ARG A 63 16.10 -16.34 -0.13
N PRO A 64 16.34 -15.28 0.69
CA PRO A 64 15.26 -14.61 1.41
C PRO A 64 14.23 -14.03 0.46
N ILE A 65 12.97 -13.95 0.92
CA ILE A 65 11.85 -13.37 0.18
C ILE A 65 11.68 -11.91 0.59
N VAL A 66 11.58 -11.03 -0.40
CA VAL A 66 11.14 -9.65 -0.24
C VAL A 66 9.70 -9.55 -0.70
N LEU A 67 8.80 -9.11 0.16
CA LEU A 67 7.46 -8.71 -0.24
C LEU A 67 7.47 -7.20 -0.51
N ILE A 68 7.15 -6.81 -1.74
CA ILE A 68 6.90 -5.44 -2.13
C ILE A 68 5.40 -5.22 -2.11
N ASP A 69 4.95 -4.22 -1.39
CA ASP A 69 3.55 -3.88 -1.23
C ASP A 69 3.26 -2.54 -1.91
N PRO A 70 2.66 -2.54 -3.12
CA PRO A 70 2.18 -1.30 -3.71
C PRO A 70 1.00 -0.77 -2.89
N GLY A 71 1.15 0.39 -2.25
CA GLY A 71 0.09 1.01 -1.47
C GLY A 71 -1.20 1.23 -2.26
N HIS A 72 -2.33 1.34 -1.57
CA HIS A 72 -3.66 1.57 -2.15
C HIS A 72 -4.12 0.48 -3.13
N GLY A 73 -5.09 0.78 -4.00
CA GLY A 73 -5.61 -0.14 -5.02
C GLY A 73 -7.12 -0.28 -5.01
N GLY A 74 -7.71 -0.63 -6.13
CA GLY A 74 -9.16 -0.77 -6.31
C GLY A 74 -9.91 0.51 -5.97
N ARG A 75 -10.80 0.45 -4.98
CA ARG A 75 -11.62 1.57 -4.50
C ARG A 75 -10.83 2.67 -3.77
N ASP A 76 -9.60 2.38 -3.36
CA ASP A 76 -8.72 3.32 -2.69
C ASP A 76 -7.69 3.89 -3.68
N PRO A 77 -7.89 5.11 -4.21
CA PRO A 77 -6.98 5.69 -5.17
C PRO A 77 -5.66 6.18 -4.56
N GLY A 78 -5.59 6.36 -3.22
CA GLY A 78 -4.55 7.14 -2.58
C GLY A 78 -4.62 8.62 -2.97
N ALA A 79 -3.51 9.31 -2.88
CA ALA A 79 -3.39 10.70 -3.30
C ALA A 79 -3.59 10.86 -4.82
N THR A 80 -4.07 12.06 -5.22
CA THR A 80 -4.18 12.44 -6.62
C THR A 80 -3.07 13.43 -6.97
N GLY A 81 -2.40 13.20 -8.09
CA GLY A 81 -1.35 14.06 -8.59
C GLY A 81 -1.80 15.49 -8.84
N VAL A 82 -0.85 16.43 -8.78
CA VAL A 82 -1.12 17.85 -8.99
C VAL A 82 -1.69 18.12 -10.38
N SER A 83 -1.30 17.34 -11.38
CA SER A 83 -1.85 17.37 -12.73
C SER A 83 -3.28 16.83 -12.83
N ARG A 84 -3.77 16.11 -11.79
CA ARG A 84 -5.04 15.36 -11.75
C ARG A 84 -5.16 14.24 -12.80
N LYS A 85 -4.05 13.81 -13.40
CA LYS A 85 -4.02 12.76 -14.43
C LYS A 85 -3.66 11.39 -13.88
N VAL A 86 -3.04 11.34 -12.72
CA VAL A 86 -2.52 10.12 -12.10
C VAL A 86 -2.93 10.04 -10.64
N THR A 87 -3.03 8.81 -10.16
CA THR A 87 -3.29 8.51 -8.74
C THR A 87 -2.14 7.72 -8.16
N GLU A 88 -1.99 7.80 -6.86
CA GLU A 88 -0.96 7.11 -6.11
C GLU A 88 -0.97 5.59 -6.38
N LYS A 89 -2.14 4.95 -6.36
CA LYS A 89 -2.27 3.50 -6.62
C LYS A 89 -1.68 3.04 -7.95
N GLN A 90 -1.73 3.91 -8.98
CA GLN A 90 -1.16 3.61 -10.29
C GLN A 90 0.37 3.69 -10.26
N LEU A 91 0.91 4.72 -9.63
CA LEU A 91 2.35 4.95 -9.57
C LEU A 91 3.05 3.96 -8.62
N THR A 92 2.42 3.63 -7.48
CA THR A 92 2.95 2.61 -6.55
C THR A 92 3.00 1.24 -7.21
N LEU A 93 1.98 0.85 -8.01
CA LEU A 93 1.98 -0.39 -8.75
C LEU A 93 3.06 -0.41 -9.84
N ALA A 94 3.22 0.69 -10.58
CA ALA A 94 4.25 0.80 -11.61
C ALA A 94 5.66 0.65 -11.00
N MET A 95 5.94 1.41 -9.94
CA MET A 95 7.23 1.37 -9.25
C MET A 95 7.52 0.01 -8.60
N ALA A 96 6.48 -0.64 -8.02
CA ALA A 96 6.62 -1.97 -7.44
C ALA A 96 7.00 -3.03 -8.48
N ASN A 97 6.38 -2.98 -9.66
CA ASN A 97 6.76 -3.87 -10.77
C ASN A 97 8.19 -3.62 -11.23
N GLU A 98 8.60 -2.36 -11.42
CA GLU A 98 9.98 -2.00 -11.81
C GLU A 98 11.02 -2.51 -10.80
N LEU A 99 10.73 -2.35 -9.49
CA LEU A 99 11.59 -2.84 -8.42
C LEU A 99 11.65 -4.37 -8.41
N ALA A 100 10.50 -5.04 -8.55
CA ALA A 100 10.42 -6.50 -8.61
C ALA A 100 11.19 -7.05 -9.82
N ASP A 101 11.02 -6.46 -10.99
CA ASP A 101 11.71 -6.85 -12.22
C ASP A 101 13.23 -6.66 -12.09
N LEU A 102 13.67 -5.56 -11.47
CA LEU A 102 15.08 -5.33 -11.24
C LEU A 102 15.68 -6.37 -10.29
N LEU A 103 15.02 -6.65 -9.17
CA LEU A 103 15.47 -7.65 -8.19
C LEU A 103 15.50 -9.07 -8.80
N GLU A 104 14.49 -9.44 -9.59
CA GLU A 104 14.42 -10.71 -10.31
C GLU A 104 15.59 -10.85 -11.30
N ARG A 105 15.83 -9.84 -12.17
CA ARG A 105 16.99 -9.84 -13.09
C ARG A 105 18.32 -9.98 -12.36
N ARG A 106 18.45 -9.35 -11.19
CA ARG A 106 19.66 -9.44 -10.35
C ARG A 106 19.79 -10.81 -9.68
N GLY A 107 18.67 -11.48 -9.40
CA GLY A 107 18.60 -12.88 -8.94
C GLY A 107 19.24 -13.16 -7.58
N ARG A 108 19.38 -12.16 -6.71
CA ARG A 108 20.02 -12.30 -5.39
C ARG A 108 19.04 -12.58 -4.27
N VAL A 109 17.76 -12.25 -4.48
CA VAL A 109 16.65 -12.43 -3.55
C VAL A 109 15.45 -12.97 -4.31
N ARG A 110 14.53 -13.64 -3.60
CA ARG A 110 13.21 -13.98 -4.12
C ARG A 110 12.29 -12.77 -3.92
N VAL A 111 11.35 -12.55 -4.81
CA VAL A 111 10.48 -11.37 -4.79
C VAL A 111 9.03 -11.77 -4.95
N ALA A 112 8.16 -11.14 -4.17
CA ALA A 112 6.72 -11.22 -4.31
C ALA A 112 6.11 -9.81 -4.28
N LEU A 113 4.97 -9.64 -4.94
CA LEU A 113 4.16 -8.42 -4.89
C LEU A 113 2.88 -8.71 -4.13
N ALA A 114 2.47 -7.83 -3.22
CA ALA A 114 1.20 -7.99 -2.50
C ALA A 114 -0.01 -7.90 -3.44
N ARG A 115 0.06 -7.05 -4.46
CA ARG A 115 -0.87 -6.99 -5.60
C ARG A 115 -0.12 -6.79 -6.91
N ILE A 116 -0.65 -7.36 -7.98
CA ILE A 116 -0.10 -7.28 -9.34
C ILE A 116 -1.02 -6.51 -10.29
N ASP A 117 -2.18 -6.10 -9.81
CA ASP A 117 -3.25 -5.40 -10.53
C ASP A 117 -3.90 -4.32 -9.64
N ASP A 118 -4.96 -3.69 -10.11
CA ASP A 118 -5.70 -2.64 -9.39
C ASP A 118 -6.71 -3.21 -8.38
N ARG A 119 -6.39 -4.30 -7.66
CA ARG A 119 -7.23 -4.78 -6.55
C ARG A 119 -7.00 -4.01 -5.27
N TYR A 120 -8.05 -3.91 -4.45
CA TYR A 120 -7.94 -3.40 -3.09
C TYR A 120 -7.46 -4.51 -2.14
N LEU A 121 -6.52 -4.19 -1.27
CA LEU A 121 -6.11 -5.02 -0.14
C LEU A 121 -6.16 -4.15 1.13
N ASN A 122 -6.83 -4.64 2.17
CA ASN A 122 -6.75 -4.00 3.48
C ASN A 122 -5.41 -4.32 4.17
N LEU A 123 -5.11 -3.62 5.27
CA LEU A 123 -3.82 -3.75 5.96
C LEU A 123 -3.58 -5.16 6.50
N ASP A 124 -4.63 -5.85 6.97
CA ASP A 124 -4.53 -7.23 7.46
C ASP A 124 -4.20 -8.22 6.34
N GLN A 125 -4.79 -8.04 5.17
CA GLN A 125 -4.50 -8.86 4.00
C GLN A 125 -3.05 -8.69 3.55
N ARG A 126 -2.53 -7.45 3.51
CA ARG A 126 -1.13 -7.15 3.18
C ARG A 126 -0.17 -7.84 4.15
N ALA A 127 -0.41 -7.70 5.44
CA ALA A 127 0.37 -8.35 6.48
C ALA A 127 0.24 -9.89 6.45
N ALA A 128 -0.96 -10.43 6.21
CA ALA A 128 -1.19 -11.86 6.08
C ALA A 128 -0.41 -12.48 4.91
N ILE A 129 -0.27 -11.75 3.79
CA ILE A 129 0.59 -12.17 2.67
C ILE A 129 2.03 -12.32 3.16
N ALA A 130 2.58 -11.31 3.85
CA ALA A 130 3.95 -11.33 4.35
C ALA A 130 4.22 -12.57 5.21
N ARG A 131 3.33 -12.82 6.18
CA ARG A 131 3.41 -14.00 7.07
C ARG A 131 3.32 -15.31 6.31
N ARG A 132 2.32 -15.45 5.42
CA ARG A 132 2.05 -16.69 4.68
C ARG A 132 3.21 -17.13 3.81
N ILE A 133 3.89 -16.18 3.13
CA ILE A 133 5.03 -16.51 2.26
C ILE A 133 6.36 -16.57 3.02
N GLY A 134 6.37 -16.30 4.32
CA GLY A 134 7.59 -16.22 5.13
C GLY A 134 8.52 -15.10 4.64
N ALA A 135 7.98 -13.90 4.39
CA ALA A 135 8.78 -12.78 3.93
C ALA A 135 9.88 -12.43 4.92
N SER A 136 11.09 -12.25 4.44
CA SER A 136 12.26 -11.83 5.24
C SER A 136 12.36 -10.31 5.35
N LEU A 137 11.63 -9.59 4.49
CA LEU A 137 11.52 -8.15 4.45
C LEU A 137 10.20 -7.75 3.78
N PHE A 138 9.52 -6.77 4.38
CA PHE A 138 8.33 -6.13 3.82
C PHE A 138 8.65 -4.68 3.46
N VAL A 139 8.34 -4.26 2.23
CA VAL A 139 8.55 -2.89 1.73
C VAL A 139 7.25 -2.37 1.13
N SER A 140 6.60 -1.46 1.85
CA SER A 140 5.42 -0.75 1.34
C SER A 140 5.86 0.49 0.57
N LEU A 141 5.31 0.68 -0.62
CA LEU A 141 5.60 1.80 -1.51
C LEU A 141 4.40 2.74 -1.57
N HIS A 142 4.65 4.01 -1.30
CA HIS A 142 3.69 5.09 -1.27
C HIS A 142 4.22 6.34 -1.97
N MET A 143 3.35 7.33 -2.18
CA MET A 143 3.67 8.65 -2.74
C MET A 143 2.86 9.69 -2.02
N ASP A 144 3.52 10.42 -1.14
CA ASP A 144 2.90 11.36 -0.21
C ASP A 144 2.17 12.53 -0.89
N SER A 145 1.29 13.15 -0.15
CA SER A 145 0.62 14.38 -0.52
C SER A 145 0.60 15.34 0.67
N ALA A 146 1.09 16.56 0.48
CA ALA A 146 1.12 17.57 1.51
C ALA A 146 0.37 18.84 1.08
N PRO A 147 -0.25 19.57 2.04
CA PRO A 147 -0.82 20.89 1.77
C PRO A 147 0.21 21.92 1.28
N ASN A 148 1.47 21.75 1.69
CA ASN A 148 2.57 22.58 1.23
C ASN A 148 3.04 22.09 -0.15
N PRO A 149 2.85 22.85 -1.24
CA PRO A 149 3.25 22.46 -2.60
C PRO A 149 4.78 22.40 -2.79
N LEU A 150 5.56 22.95 -1.85
CA LEU A 150 7.02 22.86 -1.86
C LEU A 150 7.55 21.59 -1.16
N ALA A 151 6.69 20.80 -0.52
CA ALA A 151 7.07 19.53 0.06
C ALA A 151 7.47 18.57 -1.08
N ARG A 152 8.71 18.02 -1.02
CA ARG A 152 9.26 17.14 -2.05
C ARG A 152 10.33 16.22 -1.50
N GLY A 153 10.62 15.17 -2.25
CA GLY A 153 11.71 14.24 -1.98
C GLY A 153 11.30 13.02 -1.17
N VAL A 154 12.16 12.02 -1.19
CA VAL A 154 11.94 10.70 -0.60
C VAL A 154 11.99 10.76 0.93
N THR A 155 11.06 10.04 1.56
CA THR A 155 11.05 9.76 3.01
C THR A 155 10.92 8.26 3.25
N LEU A 156 11.60 7.76 4.25
CA LEU A 156 11.50 6.37 4.71
C LEU A 156 10.91 6.38 6.12
N TYR A 157 9.92 5.52 6.33
CA TYR A 157 9.31 5.34 7.65
C TYR A 157 9.59 3.93 8.17
N SER A 158 10.03 3.85 9.42
CA SER A 158 10.05 2.61 10.19
C SER A 158 9.07 2.69 11.35
N LEU A 159 8.64 1.52 11.82
CA LEU A 159 7.66 1.41 12.90
C LEU A 159 8.22 1.99 14.20
N SER A 160 7.39 2.75 14.92
CA SER A 160 7.59 3.16 16.30
C SER A 160 6.24 3.50 16.93
N ASP A 161 6.09 3.26 18.23
CA ASP A 161 4.91 3.68 18.99
C ASP A 161 4.86 5.19 19.15
N VAL A 162 6.03 5.85 19.12
CA VAL A 162 6.16 7.31 19.22
C VAL A 162 6.58 7.86 17.86
N ALA A 163 5.76 8.75 17.32
CA ALA A 163 6.07 9.41 16.05
C ALA A 163 7.22 10.41 16.20
N SER A 164 8.08 10.50 15.19
CA SER A 164 9.22 11.41 15.16
C SER A 164 8.83 12.87 14.94
N SER A 165 7.61 13.13 14.48
CA SER A 165 7.05 14.45 14.24
C SER A 165 5.52 14.38 14.16
N GLU A 166 4.85 15.53 14.32
CA GLU A 166 3.40 15.62 14.10
C GLU A 166 3.00 15.28 12.65
N GLU A 167 3.84 15.63 11.67
CA GLU A 167 3.64 15.27 10.26
C GLU A 167 3.61 13.74 10.13
N ALA A 168 4.60 13.04 10.68
CA ALA A 168 4.66 11.58 10.68
C ALA A 168 3.47 10.94 11.40
N ALA A 169 3.02 11.50 12.52
CA ALA A 169 1.84 11.02 13.23
C ALA A 169 0.56 11.17 12.41
N ARG A 170 0.36 12.33 11.80
CA ARG A 170 -0.82 12.59 10.93
C ARG A 170 -0.83 11.67 9.72
N PHE A 171 0.33 11.49 9.08
CA PHE A 171 0.47 10.60 7.93
C PHE A 171 0.15 9.16 8.30
N ALA A 172 0.78 8.59 9.33
CA ALA A 172 0.45 7.24 9.79
C ALA A 172 -1.03 7.07 10.15
N SER A 173 -1.64 8.07 10.77
CA SER A 173 -3.07 8.09 11.09
C SER A 173 -3.96 8.06 9.82
N ALA A 174 -3.56 8.75 8.76
CA ALA A 174 -4.29 8.76 7.49
C ALA A 174 -4.21 7.38 6.82
N GLU A 175 -3.01 6.82 6.71
CA GLU A 175 -2.78 5.49 6.13
C GLU A 175 -3.49 4.37 6.90
N ASN A 176 -3.45 4.42 8.23
CA ASN A 176 -4.15 3.45 9.06
C ASN A 176 -5.68 3.50 8.83
N ARG A 177 -6.28 4.69 8.67
CA ARG A 177 -7.72 4.83 8.39
C ARG A 177 -8.11 4.39 6.98
N ALA A 178 -7.27 4.66 5.99
CA ALA A 178 -7.54 4.27 4.60
C ALA A 178 -7.57 2.73 4.45
N GLY A 179 -6.77 2.04 5.24
CA GLY A 179 -6.64 0.59 5.18
C GLY A 179 -7.48 -0.23 6.16
N ASP A 180 -7.99 0.38 7.26
CA ASP A 180 -8.74 -0.30 8.31
C ASP A 180 -10.25 -0.10 8.14
N ALA A 181 -10.92 -0.95 7.37
CA ALA A 181 -12.38 -0.98 7.34
C ALA A 181 -12.98 -1.69 8.57
N LEU A 182 -12.29 -2.60 9.23
CA LEU A 182 -12.71 -3.35 10.44
C LEU A 182 -11.45 -3.96 11.10
N SER A 183 -10.91 -3.34 12.12
CA SER A 183 -9.93 -4.00 12.99
C SER A 183 -10.57 -4.31 14.35
N SER A 184 -10.69 -5.59 14.67
CA SER A 184 -10.89 -6.01 16.05
C SER A 184 -9.52 -6.08 16.73
N GLU A 185 -9.30 -5.26 17.75
CA GLU A 185 -8.16 -5.44 18.66
C GLU A 185 -8.28 -6.82 19.32
N SER A 186 -7.32 -7.71 19.06
CA SER A 186 -7.22 -8.96 19.78
C SER A 186 -6.44 -8.72 21.06
N ASP A 187 -7.10 -8.97 22.17
CA ASP A 187 -6.60 -8.87 23.55
C ASP A 187 -5.41 -9.83 23.77
N GLY A 188 -4.35 -9.28 24.39
CA GLY A 188 -3.12 -9.98 24.66
C GLY A 188 -3.12 -10.75 25.96
N SER A 189 -2.69 -12.01 25.94
CA SER A 189 -2.28 -12.71 27.14
C SER A 189 -0.96 -13.47 26.94
N LEU A 190 -0.13 -13.52 27.97
CA LEU A 190 1.07 -14.34 28.24
C LEU A 190 2.15 -14.59 27.15
N ASN A 191 1.82 -14.49 25.86
CA ASN A 191 2.80 -14.45 24.77
C ASN A 191 3.37 -13.02 24.53
N SER A 192 2.95 -12.03 25.34
CA SER A 192 3.24 -10.62 25.08
C SER A 192 4.74 -10.28 25.14
N ILE A 193 5.47 -10.82 26.15
CA ILE A 193 6.90 -10.46 26.36
C ILE A 193 7.78 -10.93 25.20
N LEU A 194 7.61 -12.18 24.75
CA LEU A 194 8.39 -12.70 23.61
C LEU A 194 8.00 -11.98 22.31
N SER A 195 6.71 -11.70 22.13
CA SER A 195 6.21 -10.94 20.99
C SER A 195 6.75 -9.50 20.99
N ASP A 196 6.81 -8.85 22.15
CA ASP A 196 7.36 -7.50 22.31
C ASP A 196 8.87 -7.46 22.00
N LEU A 197 9.62 -8.45 22.46
CA LEU A 197 11.05 -8.56 22.16
C LEU A 197 11.29 -8.79 20.65
N ALA A 198 10.50 -9.67 20.03
CA ALA A 198 10.56 -9.90 18.59
C ALA A 198 10.22 -8.64 17.80
N LEU A 199 9.16 -7.93 18.20
CA LEU A 199 8.76 -6.66 17.58
C LEU A 199 9.86 -5.60 17.69
N ARG A 200 10.47 -5.45 18.86
CA ARG A 200 11.59 -4.50 19.06
C ARG A 200 12.78 -4.84 18.16
N ALA A 201 13.14 -6.12 18.04
CA ALA A 201 14.20 -6.56 17.15
C ALA A 201 13.88 -6.25 15.68
N GLN A 202 12.62 -6.43 15.25
CA GLN A 202 12.16 -6.07 13.91
C GLN A 202 12.22 -4.55 13.68
N MET A 203 11.78 -3.76 14.67
CA MET A 203 11.85 -2.28 14.60
C MET A 203 13.30 -1.80 14.45
N GLU A 204 14.22 -2.37 15.20
CA GLU A 204 15.65 -2.06 15.14
C GLU A 204 16.25 -2.40 13.78
N GLN A 205 15.97 -3.59 13.26
CA GLN A 205 16.40 -4.01 11.92
C GLN A 205 15.81 -3.13 10.82
N SER A 206 14.55 -2.71 10.95
CA SER A 206 13.89 -1.79 10.03
C SER A 206 14.56 -0.41 10.02
N ALA A 207 14.84 0.13 11.20
CA ALA A 207 15.53 1.41 11.35
C ALA A 207 16.97 1.36 10.79
N ASP A 208 17.68 0.24 10.98
CA ASP A 208 19.00 0.02 10.39
C ASP A 208 18.96 0.01 8.87
N LEU A 209 17.98 -0.69 8.29
CA LEU A 209 17.77 -0.71 6.85
C LEU A 209 17.45 0.69 6.32
N ALA A 210 16.54 1.43 6.97
CA ALA A 210 16.21 2.80 6.58
C ALA A 210 17.46 3.70 6.57
N ARG A 211 18.27 3.65 7.62
CA ARG A 211 19.54 4.41 7.68
C ARG A 211 20.48 4.05 6.53
N ARG A 212 20.60 2.77 6.17
CA ARG A 212 21.42 2.33 5.03
C ARG A 212 20.85 2.82 3.69
N MET A 213 19.51 2.78 3.53
CA MET A 213 18.85 3.31 2.34
C MET A 213 19.09 4.81 2.19
N VAL A 214 18.89 5.59 3.24
CA VAL A 214 19.16 7.05 3.23
C VAL A 214 20.59 7.34 2.79
N ARG A 215 21.60 6.66 3.38
CA ARG A 215 23.00 6.85 2.97
C ARG A 215 23.24 6.52 1.48
N ARG A 216 22.56 5.52 0.93
CA ARG A 216 22.68 5.17 -0.49
C ARG A 216 21.95 6.14 -1.41
N ALA A 217 20.84 6.68 -0.93
CA ALA A 217 20.01 7.63 -1.66
C ALA A 217 20.64 9.02 -1.76
N ALA A 218 21.45 9.40 -0.78
CA ALA A 218 22.12 10.71 -0.72
C ALA A 218 22.91 10.99 -1.99
N GLY A 219 22.64 12.15 -2.61
CA GLY A 219 23.25 12.59 -3.86
C GLY A 219 22.75 11.86 -5.13
N ARG A 220 21.83 10.90 -5.02
CA ARG A 220 21.28 10.15 -6.15
C ARG A 220 19.80 10.46 -6.41
N VAL A 221 19.05 10.73 -5.36
CA VAL A 221 17.65 11.16 -5.41
C VAL A 221 17.44 12.32 -4.44
N ALA A 222 16.41 13.12 -4.69
CA ALA A 222 16.01 14.15 -3.76
C ALA A 222 15.49 13.52 -2.47
N LEU A 223 16.04 13.92 -1.34
CA LEU A 223 15.59 13.47 -0.02
C LEU A 223 14.93 14.62 0.73
N ARG A 224 13.96 14.31 1.59
CA ARG A 224 13.42 15.25 2.58
C ARG A 224 14.53 15.68 3.56
N PRO A 225 14.41 16.85 4.22
CA PRO A 225 15.35 17.29 5.24
C PRO A 225 15.54 16.30 6.40
N ARG A 226 14.46 15.56 6.74
CA ARG A 226 14.48 14.42 7.66
C ARG A 226 14.02 13.18 6.91
N PRO A 227 14.93 12.51 6.17
CA PRO A 227 14.55 11.45 5.25
C PRO A 227 14.24 10.11 5.91
N HIS A 228 14.53 9.95 7.20
CA HIS A 228 14.09 8.79 7.98
C HIS A 228 13.26 9.28 9.16
N GLN A 229 12.04 8.81 9.21
CA GLN A 229 11.06 9.12 10.24
C GLN A 229 10.44 7.86 10.85
N PHE A 230 9.72 8.04 11.95
CA PHE A 230 9.10 6.96 12.71
C PHE A 230 7.63 7.28 12.97
N ALA A 231 6.76 6.28 12.88
CA ALA A 231 5.36 6.39 13.33
C ALA A 231 4.71 5.00 13.48
N ALA A 232 3.49 4.98 14.03
CA ALA A 232 2.74 3.77 14.32
C ALA A 232 1.91 3.31 13.11
N PHE A 233 2.58 2.83 12.06
CA PHE A 233 1.91 2.26 10.89
C PHE A 233 1.43 0.84 11.18
N HIS A 234 0.13 0.59 11.04
CA HIS A 234 -0.47 -0.73 11.28
C HIS A 234 0.07 -1.79 10.30
N VAL A 235 0.27 -1.44 9.03
CA VAL A 235 0.80 -2.38 8.04
C VAL A 235 2.20 -2.87 8.40
N LEU A 236 3.05 -2.00 8.95
CA LEU A 236 4.39 -2.38 9.37
C LEU A 236 4.39 -3.22 10.64
N ARG A 237 3.49 -2.89 11.60
CA ARG A 237 3.36 -3.63 12.87
C ARG A 237 2.90 -5.06 12.65
N ARG A 238 1.95 -5.27 11.73
CA ARG A 238 1.31 -6.57 11.48
C ARG A 238 2.09 -7.50 10.56
N ALA A 239 3.17 -7.02 9.93
CA ALA A 239 3.94 -7.79 8.95
C ALA A 239 4.74 -8.96 9.54
N ASP A 240 5.01 -8.98 10.85
CA ASP A 240 5.81 -9.98 11.57
C ASP A 240 7.22 -10.19 10.97
N THR A 241 7.74 -9.18 10.32
CA THR A 241 9.07 -9.17 9.70
C THR A 241 9.59 -7.73 9.68
N PRO A 242 10.90 -7.50 9.56
CA PRO A 242 11.42 -6.16 9.34
C PRO A 242 10.70 -5.49 8.18
N ALA A 243 10.21 -4.27 8.41
CA ALA A 243 9.29 -3.60 7.49
C ALA A 243 9.63 -2.11 7.35
N LEU A 244 9.50 -1.59 6.14
CA LEU A 244 9.64 -0.17 5.82
C LEU A 244 8.47 0.31 4.98
N LEU A 245 8.08 1.58 5.17
CA LEU A 245 7.25 2.30 4.23
C LEU A 245 8.13 3.37 3.55
N VAL A 246 8.07 3.42 2.24
CA VAL A 246 8.84 4.31 1.39
C VAL A 246 7.88 5.29 0.72
N GLU A 247 7.98 6.56 1.09
CA GLU A 247 7.42 7.65 0.32
C GLU A 247 8.39 8.02 -0.79
N ALA A 248 8.05 7.67 -2.03
CA ALA A 248 8.93 7.85 -3.18
C ALA A 248 9.08 9.32 -3.61
N GLY A 249 8.26 10.20 -3.08
CA GLY A 249 8.17 11.63 -3.34
C GLY A 249 6.77 12.13 -3.07
N TYR A 250 6.51 13.40 -3.38
CA TYR A 250 5.23 14.05 -3.16
C TYR A 250 4.48 14.22 -4.49
N ILE A 251 3.43 13.44 -4.69
CA ILE A 251 2.59 13.52 -5.90
C ILE A 251 1.84 14.87 -6.00
N SER A 252 1.75 15.63 -4.89
CA SER A 252 1.25 17.01 -4.81
C SER A 252 2.29 18.07 -5.20
N ASN A 253 3.53 17.68 -5.48
CA ASN A 253 4.61 18.56 -5.94
C ASN A 253 4.85 18.35 -7.44
N VAL A 254 4.93 19.43 -8.22
CA VAL A 254 5.06 19.39 -9.69
C VAL A 254 6.33 18.66 -10.15
N ASP A 255 7.47 18.92 -9.48
CA ASP A 255 8.75 18.34 -9.86
C ASP A 255 8.78 16.84 -9.51
N ASP A 256 8.27 16.46 -8.31
CA ASP A 256 8.23 15.07 -7.90
C ASP A 256 7.23 14.28 -8.77
N GLU A 257 6.03 14.83 -9.06
CA GLU A 257 5.09 14.19 -9.96
C GLU A 257 5.71 13.95 -11.34
N ALA A 258 6.41 14.96 -11.90
CA ALA A 258 7.07 14.83 -13.21
C ALA A 258 8.10 13.69 -13.24
N LEU A 259 8.81 13.44 -12.15
CA LEU A 259 9.71 12.32 -12.00
C LEU A 259 8.97 10.99 -11.80
N LEU A 260 7.94 11.00 -10.94
CA LEU A 260 7.22 9.77 -10.56
C LEU A 260 6.37 9.19 -11.67
N VAL A 261 5.91 9.98 -12.63
CA VAL A 261 5.06 9.49 -13.75
C VAL A 261 5.86 8.76 -14.82
N THR A 262 7.19 8.91 -14.87
CA THR A 262 8.03 8.26 -15.89
C THR A 262 8.91 7.15 -15.31
N PRO A 263 9.12 6.04 -16.02
CA PRO A 263 10.07 5.01 -15.60
C PRO A 263 11.48 5.54 -15.38
N GLU A 264 11.94 6.45 -16.23
CA GLU A 264 13.27 7.08 -16.15
C GLU A 264 13.43 7.90 -14.87
N GLY A 265 12.38 8.62 -14.47
CA GLY A 265 12.38 9.40 -13.23
C GLY A 265 12.37 8.53 -11.97
N ARG A 266 11.68 7.38 -12.00
CA ARG A 266 11.66 6.42 -10.88
C ARG A 266 12.94 5.58 -10.79
N ALA A 267 13.64 5.34 -11.91
CA ALA A 267 14.77 4.42 -12.00
C ALA A 267 15.89 4.66 -10.97
N PRO A 268 16.31 5.90 -10.65
CA PRO A 268 17.33 6.14 -9.63
C PRO A 268 16.91 5.61 -8.25
N LEU A 269 15.65 5.85 -7.83
CA LEU A 269 15.15 5.37 -6.55
C LEU A 269 14.97 3.85 -6.55
N VAL A 270 14.43 3.27 -7.60
CA VAL A 270 14.30 1.82 -7.79
C VAL A 270 15.66 1.13 -7.66
N LEU A 271 16.71 1.69 -8.26
CA LEU A 271 18.06 1.17 -8.15
C LEU A 271 18.61 1.25 -6.72
N VAL A 272 18.40 2.38 -6.05
CA VAL A 272 18.81 2.57 -4.63
C VAL A 272 18.13 1.55 -3.73
N LEU A 273 16.80 1.37 -3.88
CA LEU A 273 16.03 0.41 -3.10
C LEU A 273 16.53 -1.02 -3.34
N ALA A 274 16.67 -1.43 -4.60
CA ALA A 274 17.16 -2.77 -4.92
C ALA A 274 18.54 -3.06 -4.30
N GLN A 275 19.48 -2.14 -4.43
CA GLN A 275 20.83 -2.29 -3.86
C GLN A 275 20.83 -2.34 -2.34
N ALA A 276 19.97 -1.54 -1.68
CA ALA A 276 19.90 -1.50 -0.22
C ALA A 276 19.26 -2.79 0.34
N ILE A 277 18.18 -3.26 -0.29
CA ILE A 277 17.50 -4.50 0.04
C ILE A 277 18.45 -5.70 -0.05
N GLU A 278 19.15 -5.83 -1.18
CA GLU A 278 20.10 -6.93 -1.38
C GLU A 278 21.25 -6.91 -0.37
N ALA A 279 21.81 -5.73 -0.09
CA ALA A 279 22.91 -5.58 0.86
C ALA A 279 22.46 -5.89 2.29
N ASP A 280 21.26 -5.49 2.68
CA ASP A 280 20.70 -5.77 4.00
C ASP A 280 20.47 -7.26 4.21
N LEU A 281 19.78 -7.90 3.28
CA LEU A 281 19.47 -9.33 3.37
C LEU A 281 20.74 -10.21 3.26
N ALA A 282 21.76 -9.77 2.54
CA ALA A 282 23.05 -10.44 2.53
C ALA A 282 23.75 -10.33 3.90
N ALA A 283 23.73 -9.14 4.51
CA ALA A 283 24.37 -8.91 5.81
C ALA A 283 23.68 -9.70 6.95
N ARG A 284 22.34 -9.86 6.90
CA ARG A 284 21.59 -10.65 7.91
C ARG A 284 21.92 -12.15 7.85
N ARG A 285 22.29 -12.68 6.69
CA ARG A 285 22.66 -14.10 6.53
C ARG A 285 24.04 -14.46 7.10
N LEU A 286 24.87 -13.46 7.37
CA LEU A 286 26.20 -13.63 7.91
C LEU A 286 26.26 -13.51 9.43
N ARG A 287 25.13 -13.18 10.07
CA ARG A 287 24.93 -13.13 11.53
C ARG A 287 24.20 -14.38 12.00
#